data_42cb7507b7471b4964e1e775cb17d1ad
#
_entry.id   42cb7507b7471b4964e1e775cb17d1ad
#
_cell.length_a   1.000
_cell.length_b   1.000
_cell.length_c   1.000
_cell.angle_alpha   90.00
_cell.angle_beta   90.00
_cell.angle_gamma   90.00
#
_symmetry.space_group_name_H-M   'P 1'
#
loop_
_entity.id
_entity.type
_entity.pdbx_description
1 polymer ?
#
loop_
_entity_poly.entity_id
_entity_poly.type
_entity_poly.pdbx_seq_one_letter_code
_entity_poly.pdbx_strand_id
1 'polypeptide(L)'
;TACFSFYATKNMTTGEGGMVVTDDDEIAAKARLLRSHGEASKYEHVIVGYNFRMTEMAAAIGLVQLKKLEGWVRKRRENAKVLTKGLEGIEGLVPPAEGNWMVHSYYQYIVRAEPGFPLSRDEIVSTLTEEGVGCRPSYPAPLYKQKALRDLKVRGKCPVAEQVIGRLFELPVHPAVGPKDLETIVEAVDRLAKPS
;
A
#
# COMPACT_ATOMS: atom_id res chain seq x y z
N THR A 1 -4.68 -18.40 -7.11
CA THR A 1 -3.41 -18.10 -6.39
C THR A 1 -3.39 -16.65 -5.96
N ALA A 2 -2.96 -16.38 -4.71
CA ALA A 2 -2.73 -15.04 -4.18
C ALA A 2 -1.39 -14.98 -3.45
N CYS A 3 -0.78 -13.79 -3.46
CA CYS A 3 0.47 -13.50 -2.74
C CYS A 3 0.22 -12.39 -1.73
N PHE A 4 0.61 -12.63 -0.49
CA PHE A 4 0.52 -11.65 0.59
C PHE A 4 1.91 -11.19 1.01
N SER A 5 2.03 -9.89 1.31
CA SER A 5 3.24 -9.31 1.87
C SER A 5 3.05 -9.06 3.37
N PHE A 6 4.04 -9.40 4.15
CA PHE A 6 4.12 -9.11 5.59
C PHE A 6 5.24 -8.12 5.92
N TYR A 7 5.59 -7.28 4.94
CA TYR A 7 6.52 -6.18 5.14
C TYR A 7 6.06 -5.23 6.25
N ALA A 8 6.99 -4.50 6.86
CA ALA A 8 6.76 -3.67 8.04
C ALA A 8 5.57 -2.68 7.93
N THR A 9 5.29 -2.16 6.74
CA THR A 9 4.20 -1.17 6.53
C THR A 9 2.82 -1.79 6.30
N LYS A 10 2.72 -3.11 6.12
CA LYS A 10 1.45 -3.79 5.78
C LYS A 10 0.47 -3.80 6.94
N ASN A 11 -0.80 -4.11 6.65
CA ASN A 11 -1.86 -4.15 7.67
C ASN A 11 -1.59 -5.16 8.78
N MET A 12 -0.85 -6.24 8.48
CA MET A 12 -0.15 -7.09 9.45
C MET A 12 1.30 -7.27 8.98
N THR A 13 2.21 -7.48 9.91
CA THR A 13 3.63 -7.58 9.59
C THR A 13 4.35 -8.67 10.36
N THR A 14 5.41 -9.20 9.75
CA THR A 14 6.43 -10.03 10.42
C THR A 14 7.82 -9.38 10.37
N GLY A 15 7.86 -8.06 10.12
CA GLY A 15 9.06 -7.31 9.76
C GLY A 15 9.35 -7.47 8.27
N GLU A 16 9.82 -8.62 7.90
CA GLU A 16 9.91 -9.13 6.53
C GLU A 16 9.19 -10.48 6.44
N GLY A 17 8.57 -10.74 5.29
CA GLY A 17 7.87 -12.01 5.05
C GLY A 17 6.77 -11.90 4.01
N GLY A 18 6.20 -13.04 3.70
CA GLY A 18 5.09 -13.17 2.77
C GLY A 18 4.49 -14.56 2.78
N MET A 19 3.38 -14.71 2.07
CA MET A 19 2.69 -15.99 1.92
C MET A 19 2.13 -16.11 0.51
N VAL A 20 2.26 -17.28 -0.06
CA VAL A 20 1.55 -17.70 -1.27
C VAL A 20 0.43 -18.65 -0.85
N VAL A 21 -0.80 -18.40 -1.28
CA VAL A 21 -1.95 -19.28 -1.11
C VAL A 21 -2.52 -19.66 -2.46
N THR A 22 -2.92 -20.92 -2.62
CA THR A 22 -3.44 -21.43 -3.88
C THR A 22 -4.26 -22.68 -3.64
N ASP A 23 -5.25 -22.94 -4.50
CA ASP A 23 -5.99 -24.19 -4.60
C ASP A 23 -5.41 -25.13 -5.69
N ASP A 24 -4.31 -24.72 -6.34
CA ASP A 24 -3.60 -25.47 -7.36
C ASP A 24 -2.41 -26.20 -6.72
N ASP A 25 -2.48 -27.53 -6.74
CA ASP A 25 -1.47 -28.39 -6.13
C ASP A 25 -0.11 -28.32 -6.82
N GLU A 26 -0.06 -28.09 -8.14
CA GLU A 26 1.20 -27.94 -8.89
C GLU A 26 1.92 -26.65 -8.49
N ILE A 27 1.16 -25.55 -8.40
CA ILE A 27 1.70 -24.27 -7.91
C ILE A 27 2.18 -24.41 -6.47
N ALA A 28 1.40 -25.08 -5.61
CA ALA A 28 1.76 -25.30 -4.21
C ALA A 28 3.06 -26.12 -4.08
N ALA A 29 3.18 -27.21 -4.82
CA ALA A 29 4.37 -28.05 -4.84
C ALA A 29 5.59 -27.30 -5.34
N LYS A 30 5.47 -26.59 -6.46
CA LYS A 30 6.56 -25.82 -7.05
C LYS A 30 7.01 -24.65 -6.15
N ALA A 31 6.06 -23.97 -5.49
CA ALA A 31 6.37 -22.90 -4.54
C ALA A 31 7.17 -23.43 -3.33
N ARG A 32 6.83 -24.62 -2.81
CA ARG A 32 7.59 -25.26 -1.72
C ARG A 32 9.02 -25.61 -2.13
N LEU A 33 9.21 -26.14 -3.34
CA LEU A 33 10.56 -26.41 -3.89
C LEU A 33 11.36 -25.13 -4.04
N LEU A 34 10.80 -24.11 -4.72
CA LEU A 34 11.47 -22.81 -4.94
C LEU A 34 11.84 -22.12 -3.62
N ARG A 35 10.97 -22.18 -2.61
CA ARG A 35 11.23 -21.60 -1.29
C ARG A 35 12.39 -22.26 -0.55
N SER A 36 12.67 -23.54 -0.81
CA SER A 36 13.62 -24.36 -0.04
C SER A 36 14.65 -25.01 -0.95
N HIS A 37 15.47 -24.21 -1.61
CA HIS A 37 16.63 -24.65 -2.42
C HIS A 37 16.31 -25.57 -3.59
N GLY A 38 15.05 -25.74 -3.99
CA GLY A 38 14.64 -26.72 -5.01
C GLY A 38 14.75 -28.16 -4.56
N GLU A 39 14.75 -28.40 -3.25
CA GLU A 39 15.02 -29.68 -2.60
C GLU A 39 13.73 -30.50 -2.47
N ALA A 40 13.65 -31.65 -3.12
CA ALA A 40 12.55 -32.60 -3.04
C ALA A 40 12.68 -33.53 -1.83
N SER A 41 13.91 -33.94 -1.53
CA SER A 41 14.31 -34.66 -0.32
C SER A 41 15.69 -34.16 0.12
N LYS A 42 16.12 -34.53 1.32
CA LYS A 42 17.40 -34.03 1.88
C LYS A 42 18.56 -34.25 0.91
N TYR A 43 19.16 -33.12 0.46
CA TYR A 43 20.26 -33.07 -0.52
C TYR A 43 19.91 -33.47 -1.97
N GLU A 44 18.63 -33.67 -2.30
CA GLU A 44 18.17 -33.94 -3.65
C GLU A 44 17.54 -32.69 -4.25
N HIS A 45 18.31 -31.91 -4.99
CA HIS A 45 17.86 -30.67 -5.63
C HIS A 45 17.36 -30.95 -7.04
N VAL A 46 16.06 -30.86 -7.26
CA VAL A 46 15.40 -31.18 -8.55
C VAL A 46 15.18 -29.97 -9.43
N ILE A 47 15.23 -28.76 -8.87
CA ILE A 47 15.19 -27.48 -9.57
C ILE A 47 16.12 -26.47 -8.90
N VAL A 48 16.45 -25.38 -9.59
CA VAL A 48 17.10 -24.22 -8.95
C VAL A 48 16.09 -23.55 -8.04
N GLY A 49 16.41 -23.46 -6.75
CA GLY A 49 15.57 -22.82 -5.74
C GLY A 49 16.35 -21.84 -4.87
N TYR A 50 15.66 -21.26 -3.91
CA TYR A 50 16.16 -20.17 -3.06
C TYR A 50 15.96 -20.50 -1.57
N ASN A 51 16.51 -19.67 -0.71
CA ASN A 51 16.14 -19.70 0.70
C ASN A 51 15.15 -18.59 1.00
N PHE A 52 13.87 -18.86 0.74
CA PHE A 52 12.75 -17.97 1.05
C PHE A 52 11.91 -18.50 2.22
N ARG A 53 12.50 -19.29 3.08
CA ARG A 53 11.84 -19.81 4.28
C ARG A 53 11.63 -18.70 5.29
N MET A 54 10.41 -18.59 5.81
CA MET A 54 10.10 -17.74 6.96
C MET A 54 10.75 -18.35 8.21
N THR A 55 11.32 -17.53 9.07
CA THR A 55 11.82 -17.98 10.37
C THR A 55 10.68 -18.27 11.33
N GLU A 56 10.89 -19.17 12.31
CA GLU A 56 9.90 -19.47 13.36
C GLU A 56 9.52 -18.21 14.17
N MET A 57 10.48 -17.32 14.42
CA MET A 57 10.20 -16.05 15.09
C MET A 57 9.26 -15.16 14.28
N ALA A 58 9.49 -15.00 12.97
CA ALA A 58 8.62 -14.25 12.10
C ALA A 58 7.22 -14.88 12.00
N ALA A 59 7.16 -16.22 11.92
CA ALA A 59 5.90 -16.96 11.91
C ALA A 59 5.10 -16.77 13.21
N ALA A 60 5.75 -16.82 14.38
CA ALA A 60 5.11 -16.56 15.66
C ALA A 60 4.55 -15.14 15.76
N ILE A 61 5.29 -14.13 15.30
CA ILE A 61 4.80 -12.76 15.20
C ILE A 61 3.56 -12.71 14.28
N GLY A 62 3.63 -13.34 13.10
CA GLY A 62 2.54 -13.39 12.15
C GLY A 62 1.26 -13.98 12.71
N LEU A 63 1.34 -15.07 13.46
CA LEU A 63 0.19 -15.69 14.12
C LEU A 63 -0.49 -14.77 15.14
N VAL A 64 0.29 -13.98 15.89
CA VAL A 64 -0.25 -12.99 16.83
C VAL A 64 -0.87 -11.80 16.09
N GLN A 65 -0.21 -11.33 15.03
CA GLN A 65 -0.68 -10.22 14.20
C GLN A 65 -2.00 -10.58 13.49
N LEU A 66 -2.12 -11.80 12.97
CA LEU A 66 -3.31 -12.28 12.29
C LEU A 66 -4.57 -12.22 13.18
N LYS A 67 -4.43 -12.55 14.46
CA LYS A 67 -5.54 -12.45 15.45
C LYS A 67 -6.03 -11.01 15.66
N LYS A 68 -5.21 -10.01 15.37
CA LYS A 68 -5.52 -8.58 15.54
C LYS A 68 -5.96 -7.92 14.24
N LEU A 69 -5.71 -8.54 13.09
CA LEU A 69 -5.86 -7.95 11.76
C LEU A 69 -7.27 -7.41 11.51
N GLU A 70 -8.30 -8.15 11.86
CA GLU A 70 -9.69 -7.73 11.64
C GLU A 70 -10.01 -6.41 12.37
N GLY A 71 -9.58 -6.30 13.62
CA GLY A 71 -9.73 -5.07 14.41
C GLY A 71 -9.00 -3.88 13.79
N TRP A 72 -7.79 -4.10 13.27
CA TRP A 72 -7.02 -3.06 12.60
C TRP A 72 -7.63 -2.63 11.26
N VAL A 73 -8.13 -3.57 10.48
CA VAL A 73 -8.83 -3.27 9.22
C VAL A 73 -10.12 -2.48 9.51
N ARG A 74 -10.90 -2.89 10.51
CA ARG A 74 -12.08 -2.13 10.93
C ARG A 74 -11.72 -0.68 11.30
N LYS A 75 -10.68 -0.48 12.12
CA LYS A 75 -10.24 0.88 12.51
C LYS A 75 -9.76 1.71 11.33
N ARG A 76 -9.02 1.12 10.39
CA ARG A 76 -8.63 1.78 9.13
C ARG A 76 -9.85 2.22 8.31
N ARG A 77 -10.89 1.38 8.23
CA ARG A 77 -12.14 1.69 7.54
C ARG A 77 -12.92 2.81 8.20
N GLU A 78 -12.95 2.83 9.55
CA GLU A 78 -13.54 3.93 10.32
C GLU A 78 -12.79 5.25 10.05
N ASN A 79 -11.47 5.24 10.12
CA ASN A 79 -10.64 6.41 9.81
C ASN A 79 -10.84 6.88 8.36
N ALA A 80 -10.86 5.95 7.40
CA ALA A 80 -11.09 6.25 5.99
C ALA A 80 -12.45 6.91 5.75
N LYS A 81 -13.52 6.48 6.44
CA LYS A 81 -14.85 7.12 6.37
C LYS A 81 -14.80 8.58 6.82
N VAL A 82 -14.08 8.87 7.91
CA VAL A 82 -13.94 10.25 8.42
C VAL A 82 -13.18 11.10 7.39
N LEU A 83 -12.04 10.60 6.90
CA LEU A 83 -11.26 11.30 5.87
C LEU A 83 -12.10 11.54 4.61
N THR A 84 -12.76 10.51 4.08
CA THR A 84 -13.58 10.63 2.88
C THR A 84 -14.67 11.68 3.06
N LYS A 85 -15.41 11.63 4.18
CA LYS A 85 -16.45 12.63 4.49
C LYS A 85 -15.88 14.05 4.62
N GLY A 86 -14.69 14.19 5.20
CA GLY A 86 -14.03 15.49 5.36
C GLY A 86 -13.49 16.05 4.04
N LEU A 87 -13.15 15.17 3.09
CA LEU A 87 -12.64 15.58 1.78
C LEU A 87 -13.75 15.69 0.72
N GLU A 88 -14.93 15.13 0.97
CA GLU A 88 -16.11 15.29 0.10
C GLU A 88 -16.48 16.78 -0.02
N GLY A 89 -16.56 17.27 -1.26
CA GLY A 89 -16.87 18.67 -1.54
C GLY A 89 -15.66 19.59 -1.67
N ILE A 90 -14.46 19.14 -1.39
CA ILE A 90 -13.24 19.88 -1.74
C ILE A 90 -13.00 19.74 -3.24
N GLU A 91 -13.27 20.83 -3.98
CA GLU A 91 -13.12 20.84 -5.44
C GLU A 91 -11.68 20.48 -5.86
N GLY A 92 -11.58 19.60 -6.83
CA GLY A 92 -10.27 19.15 -7.35
C GLY A 92 -9.57 18.06 -6.53
N LEU A 93 -10.18 17.53 -5.45
CA LEU A 93 -9.68 16.35 -4.74
C LEU A 93 -10.62 15.16 -4.91
N VAL A 94 -10.05 14.01 -5.18
CA VAL A 94 -10.79 12.75 -5.34
C VAL A 94 -10.29 11.72 -4.34
N PRO A 95 -11.06 11.43 -3.27
CA PRO A 95 -10.77 10.36 -2.33
C PRO A 95 -10.80 8.97 -2.99
N PRO A 96 -10.21 7.93 -2.35
CA PRO A 96 -10.32 6.57 -2.84
C PRO A 96 -11.77 6.07 -2.80
N ALA A 97 -12.23 5.47 -3.90
CA ALA A 97 -13.56 4.89 -3.99
C ALA A 97 -13.57 3.44 -3.49
N GLU A 98 -14.67 3.05 -2.84
CA GLU A 98 -14.95 1.65 -2.49
C GLU A 98 -16.24 1.22 -3.22
N GLY A 99 -16.10 0.24 -4.12
CA GLY A 99 -17.23 -0.34 -4.84
C GLY A 99 -18.03 -1.31 -3.95
N ASN A 100 -19.33 -1.49 -4.26
CA ASN A 100 -20.21 -2.40 -3.54
C ASN A 100 -19.83 -3.90 -3.68
N TRP A 101 -18.92 -4.23 -4.57
CA TRP A 101 -18.41 -5.57 -4.83
C TRP A 101 -17.12 -5.91 -4.07
N MET A 102 -16.57 -4.96 -3.27
CA MET A 102 -15.32 -5.15 -2.54
C MET A 102 -15.40 -4.60 -1.11
N VAL A 103 -14.54 -5.14 -0.24
CA VAL A 103 -14.27 -4.61 1.09
C VAL A 103 -12.85 -4.06 1.09
N HIS A 104 -12.70 -2.76 1.08
CA HIS A 104 -11.40 -2.11 1.02
C HIS A 104 -10.68 -2.22 2.39
N SER A 105 -9.45 -2.71 2.41
CA SER A 105 -8.66 -2.86 3.65
C SER A 105 -7.92 -1.59 4.08
N TYR A 106 -7.95 -0.57 3.25
CA TYR A 106 -7.26 0.72 3.44
C TYR A 106 -5.82 0.55 3.96
N TYR A 107 -5.04 -0.28 3.25
CA TYR A 107 -3.59 -0.33 3.46
C TYR A 107 -2.98 1.06 3.29
N GLN A 108 -3.40 1.78 2.28
CA GLN A 108 -3.10 3.18 2.00
C GLN A 108 -4.41 3.94 1.77
N TYR A 109 -4.44 5.22 2.13
CA TYR A 109 -5.51 6.15 1.78
C TYR A 109 -4.95 7.15 0.77
N ILE A 110 -5.18 6.86 -0.51
CA ILE A 110 -4.59 7.60 -1.63
C ILE A 110 -5.62 8.58 -2.17
N VAL A 111 -5.29 9.86 -2.11
CA VAL A 111 -6.08 10.95 -2.69
C VAL A 111 -5.46 11.35 -4.03
N ARG A 112 -6.32 11.70 -4.99
CA ARG A 112 -5.90 12.23 -6.28
C ARG A 112 -6.25 13.72 -6.38
N ALA A 113 -5.25 14.56 -6.63
CA ALA A 113 -5.44 15.95 -6.99
C ALA A 113 -5.75 16.06 -8.48
N GLU A 114 -6.88 16.68 -8.86
CA GLU A 114 -7.24 16.92 -10.24
C GLU A 114 -6.53 18.17 -10.81
N PRO A 115 -6.48 18.34 -12.13
CA PRO A 115 -5.75 19.46 -12.75
C PRO A 115 -6.22 20.86 -12.31
N GLY A 116 -7.44 20.98 -11.81
CA GLY A 116 -8.00 22.24 -11.31
C GLY A 116 -7.68 22.54 -9.83
N PHE A 117 -7.01 21.65 -9.10
CA PHE A 117 -6.61 21.91 -7.72
C PHE A 117 -5.50 22.97 -7.69
N PRO A 118 -5.52 23.93 -6.73
CA PRO A 118 -4.57 25.07 -6.74
C PRO A 118 -3.10 24.68 -6.65
N LEU A 119 -2.80 23.56 -5.99
CA LEU A 119 -1.44 23.08 -5.72
C LEU A 119 -1.13 21.78 -6.48
N SER A 120 0.11 21.63 -6.90
CA SER A 120 0.63 20.36 -7.39
C SER A 120 0.71 19.33 -6.24
N ARG A 121 0.75 18.03 -6.58
CA ARG A 121 0.95 16.96 -5.61
C ARG A 121 2.17 17.21 -4.70
N ASP A 122 3.27 17.69 -5.25
CA ASP A 122 4.52 17.88 -4.50
C ASP A 122 4.40 19.07 -3.52
N GLU A 123 3.72 20.14 -3.91
CA GLU A 123 3.39 21.26 -3.01
C GLU A 123 2.43 20.82 -1.90
N ILE A 124 1.39 20.03 -2.21
CA ILE A 124 0.49 19.44 -1.21
C ILE A 124 1.30 18.62 -0.17
N VAL A 125 2.17 17.73 -0.65
CA VAL A 125 2.98 16.88 0.24
C VAL A 125 3.94 17.71 1.10
N SER A 126 4.61 18.72 0.54
CA SER A 126 5.50 19.59 1.29
C SER A 126 4.75 20.33 2.39
N THR A 127 3.68 21.03 2.02
CA THR A 127 2.89 21.84 2.97
C THR A 127 2.30 20.98 4.10
N LEU A 128 1.67 19.86 3.77
CA LEU A 128 1.12 18.97 4.79
C LEU A 128 2.20 18.39 5.71
N THR A 129 3.38 18.07 5.17
CA THR A 129 4.51 17.56 5.98
C THR A 129 5.05 18.64 6.91
N GLU A 130 5.16 19.89 6.47
CA GLU A 130 5.57 21.04 7.28
C GLU A 130 4.56 21.32 8.42
N GLU A 131 3.27 21.07 8.18
CA GLU A 131 2.21 21.15 9.20
C GLU A 131 2.15 19.89 10.13
N GLY A 132 3.07 18.94 9.98
CA GLY A 132 3.15 17.73 10.82
C GLY A 132 2.25 16.59 10.39
N VAL A 133 1.58 16.68 9.23
CA VAL A 133 0.80 15.57 8.65
C VAL A 133 1.73 14.66 7.87
N GLY A 134 1.82 13.39 8.27
CA GLY A 134 2.64 12.37 7.60
C GLY A 134 2.14 12.04 6.19
N CYS A 135 2.39 12.94 5.24
CA CYS A 135 1.97 12.84 3.84
C CYS A 135 3.16 12.43 2.95
N ARG A 136 2.89 11.69 1.88
CA ARG A 136 3.91 11.31 0.89
C ARG A 136 3.32 11.09 -0.49
N PRO A 137 4.14 11.20 -1.57
CA PRO A 137 3.72 10.80 -2.90
C PRO A 137 3.38 9.31 -2.97
N SER A 138 2.27 8.96 -3.64
CA SER A 138 1.97 7.56 -3.94
C SER A 138 2.69 7.16 -5.22
N TYR A 139 3.98 6.83 -5.06
CA TYR A 139 5.01 6.57 -6.06
C TYR A 139 5.44 7.78 -6.91
N PRO A 140 6.76 7.94 -7.12
CA PRO A 140 7.30 9.05 -7.89
C PRO A 140 7.15 8.88 -9.41
N ALA A 141 7.15 7.63 -9.89
CA ALA A 141 7.06 7.31 -11.32
C ALA A 141 6.61 5.86 -11.55
N PRO A 142 6.06 5.52 -12.74
CA PRO A 142 5.80 4.14 -13.12
C PRO A 142 7.07 3.28 -13.10
N LEU A 143 6.96 2.01 -12.68
CA LEU A 143 8.11 1.12 -12.50
C LEU A 143 8.98 0.99 -13.75
N TYR A 144 8.38 0.84 -14.94
CA TYR A 144 9.15 0.71 -16.18
C TYR A 144 9.92 1.98 -16.58
N LYS A 145 9.65 3.13 -15.92
CA LYS A 145 10.45 4.37 -16.04
C LYS A 145 11.62 4.43 -15.05
N GLN A 146 11.69 3.52 -14.10
CA GLN A 146 12.84 3.42 -13.18
C GLN A 146 14.12 3.04 -13.94
N LYS A 147 15.26 3.63 -13.52
CA LYS A 147 16.55 3.45 -14.19
C LYS A 147 16.89 1.97 -14.41
N ALA A 148 16.77 1.14 -13.38
CA ALA A 148 17.07 -0.28 -13.45
C ALA A 148 16.29 -1.02 -14.57
N LEU A 149 14.99 -0.73 -14.74
CA LEU A 149 14.17 -1.36 -15.77
C LEU A 149 14.42 -0.78 -17.16
N ARG A 150 14.76 0.51 -17.26
CA ARG A 150 15.19 1.11 -18.54
C ARG A 150 16.49 0.50 -19.02
N ASP A 151 17.47 0.29 -18.14
CA ASP A 151 18.76 -0.31 -18.46
C ASP A 151 18.60 -1.77 -18.93
N LEU A 152 17.61 -2.49 -18.41
CA LEU A 152 17.18 -3.82 -18.89
C LEU A 152 16.33 -3.78 -20.15
N LYS A 153 16.11 -2.59 -20.75
CA LYS A 153 15.27 -2.39 -21.94
C LYS A 153 13.83 -2.90 -21.79
N VAL A 154 13.35 -2.99 -20.54
CA VAL A 154 11.94 -3.30 -20.28
C VAL A 154 11.08 -2.15 -20.84
N ARG A 155 10.24 -2.47 -21.81
CA ARG A 155 9.32 -1.53 -22.43
C ARG A 155 7.93 -1.71 -21.83
N GLY A 156 7.34 -0.62 -21.38
CA GLY A 156 5.97 -0.57 -20.90
C GLY A 156 5.28 0.70 -21.35
N LYS A 157 3.97 0.63 -21.52
CA LYS A 157 3.11 1.79 -21.80
C LYS A 157 1.82 1.63 -21.01
N CYS A 158 1.68 2.43 -19.96
CA CYS A 158 0.49 2.47 -19.13
C CYS A 158 -0.02 3.91 -19.04
N PRO A 159 -0.74 4.39 -20.07
CA PRO A 159 -1.08 5.81 -20.20
C PRO A 159 -1.88 6.34 -19.03
N VAL A 160 -2.81 5.55 -18.49
CA VAL A 160 -3.59 5.94 -17.29
C VAL A 160 -2.69 6.11 -16.08
N ALA A 161 -1.77 5.17 -15.81
CA ALA A 161 -0.82 5.28 -14.71
C ALA A 161 0.10 6.50 -14.89
N GLU A 162 0.58 6.75 -16.12
CA GLU A 162 1.41 7.91 -16.44
C GLU A 162 0.68 9.23 -16.21
N GLN A 163 -0.60 9.27 -16.50
CA GLN A 163 -1.44 10.45 -16.35
C GLN A 163 -1.73 10.77 -14.87
N VAL A 164 -1.92 9.75 -14.02
CA VAL A 164 -2.39 9.96 -12.64
C VAL A 164 -1.28 9.98 -11.59
N ILE A 165 -0.15 9.29 -11.83
CA ILE A 165 0.87 9.05 -10.81
C ILE A 165 1.47 10.34 -10.21
N GLY A 166 1.59 11.39 -11.02
CA GLY A 166 2.06 12.69 -10.58
C GLY A 166 1.05 13.50 -9.74
N ARG A 167 -0.15 12.94 -9.50
CA ARG A 167 -1.26 13.58 -8.79
C ARG A 167 -1.71 12.82 -7.54
N LEU A 168 -1.05 11.71 -7.23
CA LEU A 168 -1.42 10.82 -6.13
C LEU A 168 -0.58 11.10 -4.89
N PHE A 169 -1.24 11.30 -3.75
CA PHE A 169 -0.60 11.43 -2.44
C PHE A 169 -1.34 10.59 -1.40
N GLU A 170 -0.62 10.20 -0.34
CA GLU A 170 -1.15 9.36 0.73
C GLU A 170 -1.37 10.18 1.99
N LEU A 171 -2.53 9.98 2.64
CA LEU A 171 -2.83 10.47 3.98
C LEU A 171 -2.76 9.34 5.01
N PRO A 172 -2.39 9.64 6.26
CA PRO A 172 -2.35 8.64 7.32
C PRO A 172 -3.74 8.06 7.62
N VAL A 173 -3.85 6.73 7.65
CA VAL A 173 -5.12 6.02 7.90
C VAL A 173 -4.96 4.87 8.90
N HIS A 174 -3.74 4.64 9.41
CA HIS A 174 -3.41 3.50 10.26
C HIS A 174 -4.16 3.53 11.61
N PRO A 175 -4.27 2.40 12.33
CA PRO A 175 -5.09 2.31 13.54
C PRO A 175 -4.71 3.25 14.69
N ALA A 176 -3.48 3.75 14.71
CA ALA A 176 -3.02 4.70 15.73
C ALA A 176 -3.43 6.16 15.45
N VAL A 177 -3.99 6.45 14.26
CA VAL A 177 -4.55 7.79 13.98
C VAL A 177 -5.83 7.96 14.79
N GLY A 178 -5.79 8.92 15.72
CA GLY A 178 -6.91 9.23 16.61
C GLY A 178 -7.91 10.22 15.99
N PRO A 179 -9.06 10.46 16.66
CA PRO A 179 -10.07 11.40 16.16
C PRO A 179 -9.53 12.82 15.94
N LYS A 180 -8.71 13.33 16.88
CA LYS A 180 -8.09 14.66 16.75
C LYS A 180 -7.12 14.74 15.58
N ASP A 181 -6.35 13.66 15.34
CA ASP A 181 -5.43 13.61 14.21
C ASP A 181 -6.21 13.67 12.89
N LEU A 182 -7.35 12.95 12.80
CA LEU A 182 -8.21 12.97 11.63
C LEU A 182 -8.81 14.37 11.39
N GLU A 183 -9.25 15.06 12.43
CA GLU A 183 -9.71 16.46 12.36
C GLU A 183 -8.60 17.36 11.83
N THR A 184 -7.40 17.27 12.41
CA THR A 184 -6.22 18.03 11.98
C THR A 184 -5.87 17.78 10.51
N ILE A 185 -5.89 16.51 10.07
CA ILE A 185 -5.62 16.15 8.67
C ILE A 185 -6.66 16.79 7.74
N VAL A 186 -7.94 16.66 8.06
CA VAL A 186 -9.03 17.23 7.24
C VAL A 186 -8.92 18.74 7.14
N GLU A 187 -8.72 19.43 8.27
CA GLU A 187 -8.55 20.89 8.32
C GLU A 187 -7.33 21.36 7.53
N ALA A 188 -6.20 20.64 7.65
CA ALA A 188 -5.00 20.95 6.89
C ALA A 188 -5.24 20.85 5.38
N VAL A 189 -5.90 19.77 4.94
CA VAL A 189 -6.24 19.58 3.51
C VAL A 189 -7.24 20.65 3.02
N ASP A 190 -8.24 20.99 3.83
CA ASP A 190 -9.24 22.03 3.47
C ASP A 190 -8.61 23.41 3.28
N ARG A 191 -7.59 23.74 4.11
CA ARG A 191 -6.83 24.98 3.94
C ARG A 191 -6.10 25.07 2.59
N LEU A 192 -5.59 23.95 2.07
CA LEU A 192 -4.89 23.91 0.78
C LEU A 192 -5.79 24.25 -0.42
N ALA A 193 -7.10 24.04 -0.29
CA ALA A 193 -8.07 24.34 -1.34
C ALA A 193 -8.48 25.82 -1.39
N LYS A 194 -8.14 26.61 -0.35
CA LYS A 194 -8.52 28.02 -0.27
C LYS A 194 -7.43 28.87 -0.89
N PRO A 195 -7.76 29.77 -1.82
CA PRO A 195 -6.77 30.72 -2.35
C PRO A 195 -6.22 31.59 -1.20
N SER A 196 -4.90 31.75 -1.17
CA SER A 196 -4.19 32.68 -0.28
C SER A 196 -4.54 34.13 -0.59
#